data_b2629f246f80f2f1e4060faf32ea06b9
#
_entry.id   b2629f246f80f2f1e4060faf32ea06b9
#
_cell.length_a   1.000
_cell.length_b   1.000
_cell.length_c   1.000
_cell.angle_alpha   90.00
_cell.angle_beta   90.00
_cell.angle_gamma   90.00
#
_symmetry.space_group_name_H-M   'P 1'
#
loop_
_entity.id
_entity.type
_entity.pdbx_description
1 polymer ?
#
loop_
_entity_poly.entity_id
_entity_poly.type
_entity_poly.pdbx_seq_one_letter_code
_entity_poly.pdbx_strand_id
1 'polypeptide(L)'
;MMKTALIIGADEFLGLSLCERMMDEGVHVDVILDEPEDKTRQLYLEERLMWLGRNGLFQIIDEIGDKEYDRICVQYGSGCLPEDRTEPLYWIVYNEDHGDWEKNGQWDTVKTIILPPLYGPWTEAKEDGESRVFLEDAVCGLMNKLQADGTEDENQVITLEIIEKTQKTEAEEKIQEWKRQFSSTFDNF
;
A
#
# COMPACT_ATOMS: atom_id res chain seq x y z
N MET A 1 -2.08 7.62 18.63
CA MET A 1 -1.36 8.15 17.43
C MET A 1 -0.34 7.10 17.03
N MET A 2 -0.42 6.58 15.81
CA MET A 2 0.51 5.59 15.25
C MET A 2 1.91 6.18 15.12
N LYS A 3 2.93 5.47 15.61
CA LYS A 3 4.35 5.88 15.56
C LYS A 3 5.20 4.94 14.75
N THR A 4 4.81 3.66 14.71
CA THR A 4 5.53 2.59 14.04
C THR A 4 4.58 1.73 13.21
N ALA A 5 4.98 1.37 12.02
CA ALA A 5 4.23 0.47 11.15
C ALA A 5 5.15 -0.53 10.47
N LEU A 6 4.63 -1.71 10.17
CA LEU A 6 5.25 -2.72 9.32
C LEU A 6 4.36 -2.92 8.11
N ILE A 7 4.93 -2.87 6.90
CA ILE A 7 4.23 -3.21 5.66
C ILE A 7 4.90 -4.44 5.04
N ILE A 8 4.15 -5.52 4.91
CA ILE A 8 4.61 -6.80 4.36
C ILE A 8 4.08 -6.93 2.94
N GLY A 9 4.96 -7.26 2.00
CA GLY A 9 4.66 -7.34 0.59
C GLY A 9 4.47 -5.97 -0.05
N ALA A 10 5.25 -4.97 0.39
CA ALA A 10 5.17 -3.63 -0.18
C ALA A 10 5.62 -3.63 -1.64
N ASP A 11 4.67 -3.38 -2.53
CA ASP A 11 4.90 -3.21 -3.96
C ASP A 11 5.29 -1.76 -4.33
N GLU A 12 5.72 -1.57 -5.56
CA GLU A 12 6.09 -0.27 -6.12
C GLU A 12 4.90 0.71 -6.23
N PHE A 13 3.67 0.20 -6.20
CA PHE A 13 2.46 0.98 -6.42
C PHE A 13 1.81 1.41 -5.10
N LEU A 14 0.97 0.56 -4.52
CA LEU A 14 0.20 0.88 -3.32
C LEU A 14 1.08 0.84 -2.06
N GLY A 15 1.89 -0.21 -1.91
CA GLY A 15 2.68 -0.45 -0.70
C GLY A 15 3.63 0.69 -0.41
N LEU A 16 4.46 1.08 -1.37
CA LEU A 16 5.37 2.21 -1.19
C LEU A 16 4.66 3.57 -1.13
N SER A 17 3.48 3.72 -1.76
CA SER A 17 2.69 4.96 -1.62
C SER A 17 2.11 5.11 -0.21
N LEU A 18 1.71 4.00 0.40
CA LEU A 18 1.29 3.98 1.80
C LEU A 18 2.48 4.31 2.74
N CYS A 19 3.68 3.78 2.45
CA CYS A 19 4.90 4.14 3.19
C CYS A 19 5.18 5.64 3.15
N GLU A 20 5.16 6.25 1.96
CA GLU A 20 5.35 7.71 1.79
C GLU A 20 4.37 8.49 2.66
N ARG A 21 3.09 8.15 2.57
CA ARG A 21 2.05 8.83 3.35
C ARG A 21 2.24 8.67 4.86
N MET A 22 2.62 7.48 5.32
CA MET A 22 2.94 7.24 6.74
C MET A 22 4.11 8.09 7.21
N MET A 23 5.19 8.15 6.41
CA MET A 23 6.37 8.96 6.74
C MET A 23 6.07 10.45 6.77
N ASP A 24 5.23 10.96 5.87
CA ASP A 24 4.79 12.36 5.87
C ASP A 24 4.05 12.73 7.18
N GLU A 25 3.44 11.76 7.83
CA GLU A 25 2.81 11.92 9.15
C GLU A 25 3.74 11.58 10.33
N GLY A 26 5.03 11.35 10.04
CA GLY A 26 6.05 11.10 11.05
C GLY A 26 6.08 9.68 11.61
N VAL A 27 5.48 8.71 10.90
CA VAL A 27 5.50 7.30 11.28
C VAL A 27 6.79 6.65 10.80
N HIS A 28 7.46 5.89 11.67
CA HIS A 28 8.55 5.01 11.27
C HIS A 28 7.98 3.76 10.59
N VAL A 29 8.43 3.48 9.37
CA VAL A 29 7.92 2.38 8.55
C VAL A 29 9.04 1.40 8.23
N ASP A 30 8.87 0.16 8.70
CA ASP A 30 9.66 -0.97 8.23
C ASP A 30 8.90 -1.67 7.12
N VAL A 31 9.60 -2.14 6.09
CA VAL A 31 8.97 -2.82 4.96
C VAL A 31 9.66 -4.14 4.63
N ILE A 32 8.86 -5.14 4.30
CA ILE A 32 9.28 -6.32 3.55
C ILE A 32 8.74 -6.13 2.14
N LEU A 33 9.64 -6.08 1.17
CA LEU A 33 9.30 -5.79 -0.22
C LEU A 33 8.64 -7.01 -0.89
N ASP A 34 7.75 -6.73 -1.84
CA ASP A 34 7.36 -7.66 -2.88
C ASP A 34 8.23 -7.37 -4.11
N GLU A 35 9.06 -8.33 -4.50
CA GLU A 35 9.92 -8.19 -5.68
C GLU A 35 9.18 -8.66 -6.92
N PRO A 36 8.75 -7.73 -7.81
CA PRO A 36 7.99 -8.10 -8.99
C PRO A 36 8.87 -8.83 -10.03
N GLU A 37 8.28 -9.80 -10.74
CA GLU A 37 8.95 -10.47 -11.86
C GLU A 37 9.00 -9.60 -13.13
N ASP A 38 8.08 -8.67 -13.28
CA ASP A 38 8.01 -7.76 -14.41
C ASP A 38 9.09 -6.68 -14.35
N LYS A 39 9.82 -6.47 -15.45
CA LYS A 39 10.95 -5.54 -15.52
C LYS A 39 10.54 -4.08 -15.33
N THR A 40 9.39 -3.67 -15.84
CA THR A 40 8.91 -2.30 -15.70
C THR A 40 8.58 -2.02 -14.24
N ARG A 41 7.91 -2.95 -13.56
CA ARG A 41 7.62 -2.87 -12.14
C ARG A 41 8.90 -2.88 -11.29
N GLN A 42 9.90 -3.69 -11.67
CA GLN A 42 11.21 -3.67 -11.00
C GLN A 42 11.87 -2.29 -11.08
N LEU A 43 11.84 -1.65 -12.25
CA LEU A 43 12.37 -0.30 -12.41
C LEU A 43 11.62 0.72 -11.56
N TYR A 44 10.29 0.64 -11.50
CA TYR A 44 9.50 1.50 -10.63
C TYR A 44 9.88 1.30 -9.16
N LEU A 45 10.04 0.05 -8.74
CA LEU A 45 10.46 -0.31 -7.39
C LEU A 45 11.84 0.29 -7.08
N GLU A 46 12.84 0.06 -7.92
CA GLU A 46 14.21 0.58 -7.74
C GLU A 46 14.24 2.11 -7.65
N GLU A 47 13.53 2.80 -8.55
CA GLU A 47 13.45 4.27 -8.56
C GLU A 47 12.85 4.80 -7.26
N ARG A 48 11.75 4.20 -6.79
CA ARG A 48 11.12 4.59 -5.54
C ARG A 48 12.02 4.36 -4.33
N LEU A 49 12.70 3.22 -4.27
CA LEU A 49 13.61 2.90 -3.17
C LEU A 49 14.80 3.85 -3.10
N MET A 50 15.29 4.36 -4.24
CA MET A 50 16.32 5.39 -4.24
C MET A 50 15.88 6.68 -3.54
N TRP A 51 14.60 7.02 -3.61
CA TRP A 51 14.04 8.20 -2.95
C TRP A 51 13.70 7.92 -1.48
N LEU A 52 12.95 6.86 -1.22
CA LEU A 52 12.45 6.52 0.11
C LEU A 52 13.58 6.17 1.07
N GLY A 53 14.61 5.46 0.60
CA GLY A 53 15.76 5.05 1.40
C GLY A 53 16.61 6.22 1.94
N ARG A 54 16.36 7.46 1.50
CA ARG A 54 16.99 8.67 2.06
C ARG A 54 16.26 9.20 3.29
N ASN A 55 15.04 8.73 3.52
CA ASN A 55 14.24 9.14 4.67
C ASN A 55 14.59 8.28 5.89
N GLY A 56 15.02 8.91 6.98
CA GLY A 56 15.37 8.19 8.21
C GLY A 56 14.20 7.49 8.92
N LEU A 57 12.97 7.68 8.44
CA LEU A 57 11.77 6.98 8.92
C LEU A 57 11.49 5.68 8.14
N PHE A 58 12.24 5.40 7.08
CA PHE A 58 12.05 4.24 6.21
C PHE A 58 13.16 3.21 6.38
N GLN A 59 12.81 1.96 6.55
CA GLN A 59 13.75 0.85 6.64
C GLN A 59 13.23 -0.38 5.91
N ILE A 60 14.07 -0.97 5.06
CA ILE A 60 13.83 -2.28 4.45
C ILE A 60 14.37 -3.35 5.41
N ILE A 61 13.57 -4.37 5.65
CA ILE A 61 13.95 -5.54 6.45
C ILE A 61 13.68 -6.83 5.67
N ASP A 62 14.50 -7.86 5.89
CA ASP A 62 14.36 -9.15 5.21
C ASP A 62 13.39 -10.08 5.94
N GLU A 63 13.26 -9.91 7.26
CA GLU A 63 12.42 -10.75 8.12
C GLU A 63 11.81 -9.95 9.27
N ILE A 64 10.70 -10.45 9.78
CA ILE A 64 10.01 -9.87 10.92
C ILE A 64 10.74 -10.29 12.19
N GLY A 65 11.47 -9.35 12.83
CA GLY A 65 12.11 -9.56 14.13
C GLY A 65 11.14 -9.44 15.31
N ASP A 66 11.69 -9.25 16.52
CA ASP A 66 10.91 -9.11 17.77
C ASP A 66 10.36 -7.70 18.02
N LYS A 67 10.51 -6.78 17.04
CA LYS A 67 10.05 -5.40 17.15
C LYS A 67 8.52 -5.36 17.16
N GLU A 68 7.96 -4.62 18.12
CA GLU A 68 6.52 -4.35 18.19
C GLU A 68 6.15 -3.17 17.29
N TYR A 69 4.98 -3.26 16.65
CA TYR A 69 4.46 -2.23 15.77
C TYR A 69 3.06 -1.79 16.21
N ASP A 70 2.77 -0.50 16.07
CA ASP A 70 1.41 0.00 16.29
C ASP A 70 0.43 -0.58 15.26
N ARG A 71 0.93 -0.89 14.05
CA ARG A 71 0.15 -1.48 12.94
C ARG A 71 1.02 -2.38 12.09
N ILE A 72 0.44 -3.48 11.66
CA ILE A 72 1.00 -4.36 10.64
C ILE A 72 0.03 -4.43 9.48
N CYS A 73 0.48 -4.06 8.28
CA CYS A 73 -0.27 -4.14 7.04
C CYS A 73 0.34 -5.24 6.18
N VAL A 74 -0.49 -6.15 5.70
CA VAL A 74 -0.07 -7.23 4.79
C VAL A 74 -0.79 -7.02 3.47
N GLN A 75 -0.03 -6.87 2.39
CA GLN A 75 -0.59 -6.79 1.05
C GLN A 75 -0.90 -8.19 0.55
N TYR A 76 -2.10 -8.40 -0.01
CA TYR A 76 -2.52 -9.72 -0.50
C TYR A 76 -1.57 -10.23 -1.59
N GLY A 77 -1.26 -11.53 -1.53
CA GLY A 77 -0.28 -12.16 -2.43
C GLY A 77 1.14 -12.23 -1.86
N SER A 78 1.43 -11.51 -0.77
CA SER A 78 2.70 -11.62 -0.08
C SER A 78 2.89 -13.03 0.50
N GLY A 79 4.04 -13.64 0.24
CA GLY A 79 4.40 -14.96 0.74
C GLY A 79 4.80 -15.00 2.22
N CYS A 80 4.97 -13.84 2.87
CA CYS A 80 5.43 -13.71 4.24
C CYS A 80 4.28 -13.23 5.13
N LEU A 81 3.81 -14.08 6.01
CA LEU A 81 2.76 -13.74 6.97
C LEU A 81 3.32 -13.78 8.39
N PRO A 82 2.97 -12.82 9.25
CA PRO A 82 3.41 -12.85 10.65
C PRO A 82 2.66 -13.94 11.41
N GLU A 83 3.40 -14.88 11.98
CA GLU A 83 2.86 -15.90 12.86
C GLU A 83 2.94 -15.43 14.32
N ASP A 84 1.97 -15.82 15.15
CA ASP A 84 1.95 -15.59 16.62
C ASP A 84 2.09 -14.11 17.05
N ARG A 85 1.50 -13.17 16.30
CA ARG A 85 1.50 -11.75 16.61
C ARG A 85 0.21 -11.31 17.30
N THR A 86 0.37 -10.34 18.22
CA THR A 86 -0.74 -9.75 18.99
C THR A 86 -1.10 -8.34 18.55
N GLU A 87 -0.27 -7.72 17.72
CA GLU A 87 -0.49 -6.37 17.19
C GLU A 87 -1.67 -6.36 16.19
N PRO A 88 -2.36 -5.22 16.06
CA PRO A 88 -3.42 -5.09 15.06
C PRO A 88 -2.91 -5.36 13.65
N LEU A 89 -3.43 -6.39 13.03
CA LEU A 89 -3.08 -6.84 11.69
C LEU A 89 -4.16 -6.44 10.69
N TYR A 90 -3.76 -5.79 9.61
CA TYR A 90 -4.62 -5.36 8.52
C TYR A 90 -4.23 -6.05 7.22
N TRP A 91 -5.15 -6.80 6.65
CA TRP A 91 -4.97 -7.38 5.33
C TRP A 91 -5.53 -6.47 4.26
N ILE A 92 -4.69 -6.04 3.31
CA ILE A 92 -5.07 -5.15 2.22
C ILE A 92 -5.25 -6.01 0.97
N VAL A 93 -6.47 -6.05 0.47
CA VAL A 93 -6.88 -6.91 -0.65
C VAL A 93 -7.44 -6.05 -1.78
N TYR A 94 -6.98 -6.29 -3.01
CA TYR A 94 -7.62 -5.71 -4.17
C TYR A 94 -8.96 -6.40 -4.44
N ASN A 95 -9.96 -5.65 -4.90
CA ASN A 95 -11.32 -6.18 -5.16
C ASN A 95 -11.32 -7.34 -6.16
N GLU A 96 -10.39 -7.34 -7.10
CA GLU A 96 -10.21 -8.40 -8.09
C GLU A 96 -9.81 -9.74 -7.47
N ASP A 97 -9.10 -9.71 -6.33
CA ASP A 97 -8.58 -10.88 -5.62
C ASP A 97 -9.49 -11.35 -4.47
N HIS A 98 -10.58 -10.61 -4.20
CA HIS A 98 -11.45 -10.85 -3.04
C HIS A 98 -12.04 -12.28 -3.01
N GLY A 99 -12.45 -12.81 -4.15
CA GLY A 99 -13.01 -14.16 -4.25
C GLY A 99 -12.03 -15.27 -3.94
N ASP A 100 -10.74 -15.07 -4.23
CA ASP A 100 -9.68 -16.03 -3.93
C ASP A 100 -9.23 -15.96 -2.48
N TRP A 101 -9.26 -14.74 -1.89
CA TRP A 101 -8.96 -14.54 -0.49
C TRP A 101 -9.97 -15.22 0.45
N GLU A 102 -11.27 -15.13 0.18
CA GLU A 102 -12.31 -15.78 1.00
C GLU A 102 -12.10 -17.29 1.13
N LYS A 103 -11.52 -17.93 0.12
CA LYS A 103 -11.22 -19.37 0.13
C LYS A 103 -10.03 -19.76 1.01
N ASN A 104 -9.14 -18.82 1.27
CA ASN A 104 -7.89 -19.06 2.01
C ASN A 104 -7.96 -18.59 3.47
N GLY A 105 -9.09 -18.03 3.91
CA GLY A 105 -9.24 -17.39 5.22
C GLY A 105 -9.07 -18.33 6.42
N GLN A 106 -7.96 -18.21 7.10
CA GLN A 106 -7.65 -18.89 8.37
C GLN A 106 -7.35 -17.94 9.54
N TRP A 107 -7.66 -16.65 9.42
CA TRP A 107 -7.19 -15.66 10.40
C TRP A 107 -8.35 -15.08 11.21
N ASP A 108 -8.51 -15.57 12.44
CA ASP A 108 -9.60 -15.16 13.34
C ASP A 108 -9.45 -13.72 13.92
N THR A 109 -8.31 -13.06 13.70
CA THR A 109 -7.98 -11.75 14.32
C THR A 109 -7.54 -10.67 13.34
N VAL A 110 -7.83 -10.83 12.04
CA VAL A 110 -7.36 -9.92 10.99
C VAL A 110 -8.47 -9.03 10.48
N LYS A 111 -8.23 -7.73 10.46
CA LYS A 111 -9.10 -6.77 9.75
C LYS A 111 -8.73 -6.77 8.28
N THR A 112 -9.68 -7.06 7.41
CA THR A 112 -9.46 -7.04 5.96
C THR A 112 -9.99 -5.76 5.35
N ILE A 113 -9.16 -5.06 4.60
CA ILE A 113 -9.55 -3.86 3.85
C ILE A 113 -9.56 -4.19 2.37
N ILE A 114 -10.76 -4.15 1.77
CA ILE A 114 -10.95 -4.36 0.34
C ILE A 114 -10.85 -3.02 -0.38
N LEU A 115 -9.95 -2.93 -1.35
CA LEU A 115 -9.72 -1.75 -2.16
C LEU A 115 -10.52 -1.78 -3.45
N PRO A 116 -11.05 -0.65 -3.90
CA PRO A 116 -11.55 -0.51 -5.27
C PRO A 116 -10.39 -0.65 -6.28
N PRO A 117 -10.68 -0.87 -7.57
CA PRO A 117 -9.65 -0.79 -8.61
C PRO A 117 -8.97 0.59 -8.60
N LEU A 118 -7.64 0.60 -8.71
CA LEU A 118 -6.83 1.81 -8.59
C LEU A 118 -6.21 2.21 -9.92
N TYR A 119 -5.86 3.49 -10.06
CA TYR A 119 -5.04 4.04 -11.12
C TYR A 119 -4.16 5.18 -10.58
N GLY A 120 -3.08 5.50 -11.28
CA GLY A 120 -2.21 6.61 -10.87
C GLY A 120 -0.77 6.45 -11.31
N PRO A 121 0.16 7.19 -10.68
CA PRO A 121 1.60 6.97 -10.83
C PRO A 121 2.03 5.55 -10.46
N TRP A 122 3.15 5.09 -11.03
CA TRP A 122 3.78 3.80 -10.74
C TRP A 122 2.96 2.57 -11.17
N THR A 123 2.02 2.75 -12.09
CA THR A 123 1.28 1.66 -12.71
C THR A 123 0.97 1.98 -14.17
N GLU A 124 0.82 0.93 -14.98
CA GLU A 124 0.32 1.06 -16.35
C GLU A 124 -1.22 1.13 -16.41
N ALA A 125 -1.90 0.90 -15.28
CA ALA A 125 -3.35 0.95 -15.21
C ALA A 125 -3.85 2.34 -15.59
N LYS A 126 -4.66 2.40 -16.64
CA LYS A 126 -5.31 3.62 -17.12
C LYS A 126 -6.64 3.81 -16.40
N GLU A 127 -7.11 5.05 -16.38
CA GLU A 127 -8.47 5.37 -15.96
C GLU A 127 -9.50 4.86 -16.99
N ASP A 128 -9.60 3.56 -17.18
CA ASP A 128 -10.57 2.96 -18.10
C ASP A 128 -11.77 2.46 -17.31
N GLY A 129 -12.73 3.33 -17.03
CA GLY A 129 -13.99 2.97 -16.42
C GLY A 129 -14.40 3.81 -15.20
N GLU A 130 -15.70 3.85 -14.94
CA GLU A 130 -16.34 4.72 -13.92
C GLU A 130 -16.03 4.34 -12.46
N SER A 131 -15.34 3.22 -12.21
CA SER A 131 -15.15 2.67 -10.86
C SER A 131 -13.74 2.75 -10.30
N ARG A 132 -12.75 3.24 -11.07
CA ARG A 132 -11.36 3.32 -10.59
C ARG A 132 -11.16 4.54 -9.71
N VAL A 133 -10.32 4.37 -8.70
CA VAL A 133 -9.98 5.40 -7.72
C VAL A 133 -8.52 5.81 -7.91
N PHE A 134 -8.26 7.11 -7.80
CA PHE A 134 -6.89 7.62 -7.85
C PHE A 134 -6.10 7.14 -6.64
N LEU A 135 -4.86 6.74 -6.85
CA LEU A 135 -4.00 6.11 -5.83
C LEU A 135 -3.89 6.94 -4.55
N GLU A 136 -3.67 8.24 -4.67
CA GLU A 136 -3.53 9.13 -3.50
C GLU A 136 -4.80 9.16 -2.64
N ASP A 137 -5.98 9.14 -3.26
CA ASP A 137 -7.25 9.12 -2.54
C ASP A 137 -7.43 7.81 -1.77
N ALA A 138 -7.04 6.68 -2.38
CA ALA A 138 -7.08 5.37 -1.73
C ALA A 138 -6.10 5.30 -0.55
N VAL A 139 -4.88 5.80 -0.73
CA VAL A 139 -3.87 5.87 0.33
C VAL A 139 -4.35 6.75 1.50
N CYS A 140 -4.97 7.88 1.20
CA CYS A 140 -5.56 8.76 2.21
C CYS A 140 -6.69 8.06 2.99
N GLY A 141 -7.56 7.36 2.28
CA GLY A 141 -8.63 6.55 2.88
C GLY A 141 -8.08 5.42 3.78
N LEU A 142 -7.04 4.72 3.32
CA LEU A 142 -6.33 3.70 4.11
C LEU A 142 -5.75 4.30 5.39
N MET A 143 -5.02 5.42 5.31
CA MET A 143 -4.46 6.09 6.47
C MET A 143 -5.52 6.43 7.50
N ASN A 144 -6.65 7.00 7.06
CA ASN A 144 -7.77 7.32 7.95
C ASN A 144 -8.29 6.06 8.67
N LYS A 145 -8.40 4.94 7.98
CA LYS A 145 -8.83 3.66 8.58
C LYS A 145 -7.80 3.13 9.58
N LEU A 146 -6.51 3.15 9.24
CA LEU A 146 -5.43 2.68 10.10
C LEU A 146 -5.27 3.54 11.36
N GLN A 147 -5.62 4.81 11.31
CA GLN A 147 -5.54 5.74 12.43
C GLN A 147 -6.79 5.74 13.32
N ALA A 148 -7.96 5.47 12.76
CA ALA A 148 -9.27 5.55 13.46
C ALA A 148 -9.51 4.46 14.51
N ASP A 149 -8.52 3.76 14.91
CA ASP A 149 -8.50 2.51 15.62
C ASP A 149 -9.06 2.45 17.04
N GLY A 150 -9.58 1.28 17.39
CA GLY A 150 -9.63 0.69 18.73
C GLY A 150 -10.94 0.07 19.18
N THR A 151 -12.04 0.18 18.46
CA THR A 151 -13.36 -0.20 19.01
C THR A 151 -14.25 -1.05 18.11
N GLU A 152 -13.80 -1.45 16.93
CA GLU A 152 -14.59 -2.27 16.01
C GLU A 152 -14.18 -3.74 16.09
N ASP A 153 -15.15 -4.64 15.96
CA ASP A 153 -15.03 -6.09 16.08
C ASP A 153 -13.80 -6.69 15.35
N GLU A 154 -13.17 -7.68 15.98
CA GLU A 154 -11.88 -8.28 15.58
C GLU A 154 -11.90 -8.93 14.19
N ASN A 155 -13.05 -9.27 13.63
CA ASN A 155 -13.19 -9.95 12.33
C ASN A 155 -14.00 -9.13 11.34
N GLN A 156 -13.51 -7.95 10.94
CA GLN A 156 -14.25 -7.10 10.04
C GLN A 156 -13.64 -7.05 8.64
N VAL A 157 -14.45 -7.38 7.64
CA VAL A 157 -14.17 -7.08 6.24
C VAL A 157 -14.72 -5.70 5.93
N ILE A 158 -13.85 -4.79 5.54
CA ILE A 158 -14.19 -3.38 5.29
C ILE A 158 -13.93 -3.08 3.82
N THR A 159 -14.94 -2.69 3.07
CA THR A 159 -14.72 -2.10 1.75
C THR A 159 -14.31 -0.64 1.94
N LEU A 160 -13.18 -0.26 1.36
CA LEU A 160 -12.68 1.11 1.45
C LEU A 160 -13.58 2.05 0.64
N GLU A 161 -14.30 2.90 1.34
CA GLU A 161 -15.09 3.98 0.73
C GLU A 161 -14.24 5.25 0.65
N ILE A 162 -14.15 5.82 -0.55
CA ILE A 162 -13.44 7.08 -0.79
C ILE A 162 -14.44 8.22 -0.77
N ILE A 163 -14.36 9.05 0.27
CA ILE A 163 -15.28 10.17 0.49
C ILE A 163 -14.89 11.36 -0.40
N GLU A 164 -13.61 11.70 -0.40
CA GLU A 164 -13.06 12.79 -1.21
C GLU A 164 -12.31 12.20 -2.39
N LYS A 165 -12.69 12.58 -3.60
CA LYS A 165 -12.07 12.12 -4.83
C LYS A 165 -11.38 13.26 -5.53
N THR A 166 -10.12 13.07 -5.88
CA THR A 166 -9.38 13.96 -6.75
C THR A 166 -10.10 14.11 -8.09
N GLN A 167 -10.24 15.34 -8.59
CA GLN A 167 -10.86 15.58 -9.89
C GLN A 167 -10.01 14.94 -10.99
N LYS A 168 -10.69 14.40 -12.01
CA LYS A 168 -10.03 13.71 -13.12
C LYS A 168 -8.92 14.54 -13.76
N THR A 169 -9.16 15.81 -14.02
CA THR A 169 -8.17 16.73 -14.60
C THR A 169 -6.94 16.89 -13.73
N GLU A 170 -7.13 16.98 -12.41
CA GLU A 170 -6.03 17.08 -11.45
C GLU A 170 -5.23 15.77 -11.38
N ALA A 171 -5.90 14.62 -11.37
CA ALA A 171 -5.25 13.32 -11.41
C ALA A 171 -4.42 13.13 -12.69
N GLU A 172 -4.97 13.54 -13.85
CA GLU A 172 -4.24 13.51 -15.12
C GLU A 172 -3.01 14.43 -15.10
N GLU A 173 -3.11 15.63 -14.53
CA GLU A 173 -1.98 16.55 -14.36
C GLU A 173 -0.87 15.95 -13.50
N LYS A 174 -1.22 15.33 -12.37
CA LYS A 174 -0.27 14.64 -11.49
C LYS A 174 0.42 13.45 -12.19
N ILE A 175 -0.32 12.66 -12.95
CA ILE A 175 0.24 11.56 -13.74
C ILE A 175 1.20 12.08 -14.81
N GLN A 176 0.85 13.18 -15.50
CA GLN A 176 1.73 13.78 -16.52
C GLN A 176 3.00 14.39 -15.89
N GLU A 177 2.88 15.00 -14.72
CA GLU A 177 4.04 15.50 -13.98
C GLU A 177 4.98 14.35 -13.58
N TRP A 178 4.43 13.28 -13.03
CA TRP A 178 5.18 12.08 -12.70
C TRP A 178 5.91 11.51 -13.94
N LYS A 179 5.22 11.38 -15.09
CA LYS A 179 5.83 10.90 -16.32
C LYS A 179 6.98 11.80 -16.77
N ARG A 180 6.84 13.12 -16.65
CA ARG A 180 7.92 14.07 -16.98
C ARG A 180 9.12 13.93 -16.05
N GLN A 181 8.88 13.76 -14.78
CA GLN A 181 9.93 13.60 -13.78
C GLN A 181 10.76 12.34 -14.00
N PHE A 182 10.10 11.25 -14.38
CA PHE A 182 10.72 9.92 -14.55
C PHE A 182 10.90 9.52 -16.02
N SER A 183 10.73 10.43 -16.98
CA SER A 183 10.86 10.13 -18.42
C SER A 183 12.22 9.54 -18.79
N SER A 184 13.31 10.00 -18.16
CA SER A 184 14.64 9.46 -18.41
C SER A 184 14.83 8.02 -17.95
N THR A 185 14.03 7.55 -17.02
CA THR A 185 14.04 6.18 -16.53
C THR A 185 13.34 5.24 -17.54
N PHE A 186 12.35 5.76 -18.28
CA PHE A 186 11.53 4.98 -19.23
C PHE A 186 12.00 5.04 -20.68
N ASP A 187 12.73 6.08 -21.09
CA ASP A 187 13.20 6.27 -22.47
C ASP A 187 14.38 5.35 -22.87
N ASN A 188 14.90 4.55 -21.94
CA ASN A 188 16.03 3.65 -22.15
C ASN A 188 15.64 2.18 -22.39
N PHE A 189 14.35 1.89 -22.65
CA PHE A 189 13.86 0.51 -22.87
C PHE A 189 12.98 0.37 -24.10
#